data_ab205ca98824d4ed2f2e8d9d1fa06920
#
_entry.id   ab205ca98824d4ed2f2e8d9d1fa06920
#
_cell.length_a   1.000
_cell.length_b   1.000
_cell.length_c   1.000
_cell.angle_alpha   90.00
_cell.angle_beta   90.00
_cell.angle_gamma   90.00
#
_symmetry.space_group_name_H-M   'P 1'
#
loop_
_entity.id
_entity.type
_entity.pdbx_description
1 polymer ?
#
loop_
_entity_poly.entity_id
_entity_poly.type
_entity_poly.pdbx_seq_one_letter_code
_entity_poly.pdbx_strand_id
1 'polypeptide(L)'
;QFIKASVVSEALRATGPLQEVLVHTGQHFDPNMSDVFFSELGLPRPAHSLDIHGGGHGDMTGRMLAAVERVLLAELPQAVLVY
;
A
#
# COMPACT_ATOMS: atom_id res chain seq x y z
N GLN A 1 -7.18 7.10 -5.11
CA GLN A 1 -6.38 5.87 -5.23
C GLN A 1 -6.90 4.77 -4.34
N PHE A 2 -7.41 5.10 -3.15
CA PHE A 2 -8.03 4.09 -2.29
C PHE A 2 -9.24 3.44 -2.95
N ILE A 3 -10.01 4.21 -3.71
CA ILE A 3 -11.17 3.69 -4.44
C ILE A 3 -10.72 2.68 -5.49
N LYS A 4 -9.68 3.01 -6.27
CA LYS A 4 -9.12 2.09 -7.25
C LYS A 4 -8.58 0.83 -6.58
N ALA A 5 -7.86 1.02 -5.48
CA ALA A 5 -7.29 -0.10 -4.74
C ALA A 5 -8.37 -1.03 -4.21
N SER A 6 -9.50 -0.50 -3.72
CA SER A 6 -10.58 -1.35 -3.20
C SER A 6 -11.20 -2.21 -4.28
N VAL A 7 -11.41 -1.66 -5.48
CA VAL A 7 -11.95 -2.42 -6.62
C VAL A 7 -11.01 -3.52 -7.04
N VAL A 8 -9.72 -3.22 -7.15
CA VAL A 8 -8.72 -4.21 -7.56
C VAL A 8 -8.54 -5.28 -6.49
N SER A 9 -8.47 -4.90 -5.22
CA SER A 9 -8.35 -5.86 -4.12
C SER A 9 -9.53 -6.83 -4.09
N GLU A 10 -10.74 -6.32 -4.29
CA GLU A 10 -11.93 -7.17 -4.32
C GLU A 10 -11.87 -8.15 -5.48
N ALA A 11 -11.47 -7.68 -6.66
CA ALA A 11 -11.33 -8.53 -7.83
C ALA A 11 -10.26 -9.62 -7.62
N LEU A 12 -9.13 -9.29 -7.02
CA LEU A 12 -8.08 -10.25 -6.72
C LEU A 12 -8.55 -11.33 -5.75
N ARG A 13 -9.29 -10.93 -4.71
CA ARG A 13 -9.83 -11.90 -3.75
C ARG A 13 -10.84 -12.82 -4.40
N ALA A 14 -11.67 -12.30 -5.31
CA ALA A 14 -12.68 -13.08 -6.01
C ALA A 14 -12.07 -14.06 -7.01
N THR A 15 -10.88 -13.77 -7.53
CA THR A 15 -10.24 -14.57 -8.57
C THR A 15 -9.56 -15.84 -8.03
N GLY A 16 -9.36 -15.95 -6.74
CA GLY A 16 -8.94 -17.21 -6.13
C GLY A 16 -7.51 -17.28 -5.65
N PRO A 17 -6.57 -17.93 -6.37
CA PRO A 17 -5.29 -18.33 -5.75
C PRO A 17 -4.30 -17.20 -5.46
N LEU A 18 -4.60 -15.97 -5.88
CA LEU A 18 -3.69 -14.85 -5.66
C LEU A 18 -3.73 -14.38 -4.21
N GLN A 19 -2.57 -14.24 -3.62
CA GLN A 19 -2.43 -13.65 -2.29
C GLN A 19 -1.96 -12.22 -2.44
N GLU A 20 -2.76 -11.28 -1.93
CA GLU A 20 -2.44 -9.86 -1.95
C GLU A 20 -1.70 -9.47 -0.68
N VAL A 21 -0.59 -8.74 -0.85
CA VAL A 21 0.09 -8.06 0.24
C VAL A 21 -0.01 -6.57 -0.02
N LEU A 22 -0.77 -5.88 0.79
CA LEU A 22 -1.02 -4.45 0.61
C LEU A 22 0.04 -3.64 1.37
N VAL A 23 0.65 -2.70 0.66
CA VAL A 23 1.65 -1.79 1.24
C VAL A 23 1.11 -0.36 1.15
N HIS A 24 1.01 0.30 2.30
CA HIS A 24 0.61 1.69 2.39
C HIS A 24 1.84 2.54 2.66
N THR A 25 2.16 3.46 1.74
CA THR A 25 3.39 4.24 1.85
C THR A 25 3.30 5.37 2.87
N GLY A 26 2.11 5.88 3.13
CA GLY A 26 1.93 7.01 4.04
C GLY A 26 2.20 8.36 3.41
N GLN A 27 2.39 8.41 2.09
CA GLN A 27 2.76 9.63 1.40
C GLN A 27 1.72 10.75 1.55
N HIS A 28 0.45 10.39 1.59
CA HIS A 28 -0.65 11.31 1.82
C HIS A 28 -1.23 11.04 3.20
N PHE A 29 -0.45 11.38 4.22
CA PHE A 29 -0.77 11.03 5.59
C PHE A 29 -1.94 11.83 6.13
N ASP A 30 -3.03 11.14 6.38
CA ASP A 30 -4.14 11.59 7.18
C ASP A 30 -4.72 10.35 7.86
N PRO A 31 -4.42 10.12 9.14
CA PRO A 31 -4.83 8.90 9.81
C PRO A 31 -6.33 8.70 9.83
N ASN A 32 -7.10 9.78 9.95
CA ASN A 32 -8.55 9.68 9.97
C ASN A 32 -9.11 9.26 8.61
N MET A 33 -8.59 9.85 7.54
CA MET A 33 -9.01 9.51 6.18
C MET A 33 -8.64 8.08 5.82
N SER A 34 -7.42 7.66 6.15
CA SER A 34 -6.98 6.31 5.84
C SER A 34 -7.84 5.26 6.54
N ASP A 35 -8.12 5.46 7.83
CA ASP A 35 -8.94 4.51 8.59
C ASP A 35 -10.36 4.44 8.04
N VAL A 36 -10.94 5.58 7.65
CA VAL A 36 -12.28 5.61 7.04
C VAL A 36 -12.30 4.79 5.76
N PHE A 37 -11.31 4.99 4.88
CA PHE A 37 -11.26 4.24 3.62
C PHE A 37 -11.10 2.75 3.86
N PHE A 38 -10.24 2.34 4.78
CA PHE A 38 -10.05 0.92 5.04
C PHE A 38 -11.29 0.27 5.63
N SER A 39 -11.99 0.96 6.53
CA SER A 39 -13.19 0.39 7.14
C SER A 39 -14.41 0.46 6.23
N GLU A 40 -14.62 1.55 5.51
CA GLU A 40 -15.83 1.73 4.70
C GLU A 40 -15.74 1.06 3.32
N LEU A 41 -14.57 1.05 2.70
CA LEU A 41 -14.40 0.42 1.40
C LEU A 41 -14.09 -1.07 1.49
N GLY A 42 -13.96 -1.60 2.68
CA GLY A 42 -13.67 -3.01 2.87
C GLY A 42 -12.27 -3.43 2.46
N LEU A 43 -11.35 -2.48 2.37
CA LEU A 43 -9.96 -2.79 2.07
C LEU A 43 -9.35 -3.57 3.24
N PRO A 44 -8.55 -4.60 2.96
CA PRO A 44 -7.80 -5.25 4.03
C PRO A 44 -6.80 -4.27 4.62
N ARG A 45 -6.48 -4.45 5.89
CA ARG A 45 -5.44 -3.63 6.50
C ARG A 45 -4.11 -3.89 5.80
N PRO A 46 -3.30 -2.84 5.57
CA PRO A 46 -2.02 -3.06 4.90
C PRO A 46 -1.11 -3.97 5.73
N ALA A 47 -0.45 -4.89 5.06
CA ALA A 47 0.55 -5.74 5.70
C ALA A 47 1.78 -4.93 6.11
N HIS A 48 2.07 -3.88 5.34
CA HIS A 48 3.18 -2.97 5.61
C HIS A 48 2.69 -1.53 5.52
N SER A 49 2.98 -0.74 6.54
CA SER A 49 2.69 0.68 6.55
C SER A 49 4.02 1.40 6.72
N LEU A 50 4.49 2.06 5.66
CA LEU A 50 5.85 2.60 5.61
C LEU A 50 5.97 3.96 6.29
N ASP A 51 4.86 4.68 6.40
CA ASP A 51 4.79 5.96 7.10
C ASP A 51 5.78 6.99 6.55
N ILE A 52 5.87 7.05 5.22
CA ILE A 52 6.79 7.95 4.53
C ILE A 52 6.06 9.21 4.13
N HIS A 53 6.32 10.30 4.83
CA HIS A 53 5.74 11.58 4.57
C HIS A 53 6.66 12.68 5.09
N GLY A 54 6.47 13.91 4.59
CA GLY A 54 7.28 15.06 4.98
C GLY A 54 8.63 15.09 4.28
N GLY A 55 9.35 16.19 4.51
CA GLY A 55 10.64 16.43 3.85
C GLY A 55 10.51 16.84 2.39
N GLY A 56 11.62 17.03 1.71
CA GLY A 56 11.64 17.36 0.30
C GLY A 56 11.38 16.14 -0.59
N HIS A 57 11.14 16.40 -1.87
CA HIS A 57 10.84 15.32 -2.82
C HIS A 57 11.97 14.31 -2.94
N GLY A 58 13.21 14.78 -2.98
CA GLY A 58 14.37 13.88 -3.06
C GLY A 58 14.52 13.01 -1.84
N ASP A 59 14.37 13.60 -0.67
CA ASP A 59 14.45 12.86 0.59
C ASP A 59 13.33 11.83 0.70
N MET A 60 12.10 12.23 0.38
CA MET A 60 10.96 11.33 0.44
C MET A 60 11.13 10.16 -0.54
N THR A 61 11.57 10.44 -1.76
CA THR A 61 11.82 9.41 -2.77
C THR A 61 12.89 8.44 -2.32
N GLY A 62 13.98 8.94 -1.75
CA GLY A 62 15.06 8.10 -1.25
C GLY A 62 14.61 7.17 -0.13
N ARG A 63 13.85 7.70 0.82
CA ARG A 63 13.29 6.88 1.91
C ARG A 63 12.31 5.84 1.38
N MET A 64 11.50 6.23 0.39
CA MET A 64 10.54 5.33 -0.26
C MET A 64 11.27 4.17 -0.93
N LEU A 65 12.32 4.45 -1.71
CA LEU A 65 13.08 3.43 -2.40
C LEU A 65 13.65 2.41 -1.40
N ALA A 66 14.26 2.89 -0.33
CA ALA A 66 14.85 2.01 0.67
C ALA A 66 13.80 1.17 1.39
N ALA A 67 12.68 1.78 1.74
CA ALA A 67 11.62 1.06 2.46
C ALA A 67 10.94 0.03 1.56
N VAL A 68 10.65 0.37 0.31
CA VAL A 68 10.05 -0.56 -0.64
C VAL A 68 10.99 -1.72 -0.93
N GLU A 69 12.29 -1.46 -1.07
CA GLU A 69 13.26 -2.53 -1.26
C GLU A 69 13.21 -3.55 -0.12
N ARG A 70 13.14 -3.07 1.12
CA ARG A 70 13.05 -3.97 2.27
C ARG A 70 11.80 -4.84 2.22
N VAL A 71 10.67 -4.25 1.84
CA VAL A 71 9.42 -5.00 1.71
C VAL A 71 9.54 -6.05 0.61
N LEU A 72 10.08 -5.68 -0.55
CA LEU A 72 10.23 -6.61 -1.67
C LEU A 72 11.14 -7.78 -1.33
N LEU A 73 12.22 -7.53 -0.60
CA LEU A 73 13.13 -8.60 -0.17
C LEU A 73 12.50 -9.51 0.87
N ALA A 74 11.61 -8.97 1.71
CA ALA A 74 10.92 -9.77 2.73
C ALA A 74 9.79 -10.59 2.13
N GLU A 75 9.01 -10.02 1.22
CA GLU A 75 7.81 -10.66 0.67
C GLU A 75 8.09 -11.51 -0.56
N LEU A 76 9.13 -11.18 -1.33
CA LEU A 76 9.50 -11.86 -2.58
C LEU A 76 8.29 -12.06 -3.51
N PRO A 77 7.59 -10.99 -3.87
CA PRO A 77 6.36 -11.11 -4.66
C PRO A 77 6.64 -11.53 -6.09
N GLN A 78 5.66 -12.16 -6.72
CA GLN A 78 5.73 -12.49 -8.15
C GLN A 78 5.41 -11.29 -9.03
N ALA A 79 4.62 -10.36 -8.52
CA ALA A 79 4.26 -9.15 -9.25
C ALA A 79 4.01 -8.00 -8.27
N VAL A 80 4.19 -6.79 -8.76
CA VAL A 80 3.95 -5.56 -7.98
C VAL A 80 3.01 -4.66 -8.79
N LEU A 81 1.94 -4.23 -8.14
CA LEU A 81 1.00 -3.29 -8.73
C LEU A 81 1.11 -1.95 -8.00
N VAL A 82 1.27 -0.88 -8.77
CA VAL A 82 1.44 0.48 -8.23
C VAL A 82 0.27 1.35 -8.67
N TYR A 83 -0.25 2.11 -7.74
CA TYR A 83 -1.33 3.06 -8.02
C TYR A 83 -0.83 4.50 -8.08
#